data_77cd39de78301116a041647be54cade0
#
_entry.id   77cd39de78301116a041647be54cade0
#
_cell.length_a   1.000
_cell.length_b   1.000
_cell.length_c   1.000
_cell.angle_alpha   90.00
_cell.angle_beta   90.00
_cell.angle_gamma   90.00
#
_symmetry.space_group_name_H-M   'P 1'
#
loop_
_entity.id
_entity.type
_entity.pdbx_description
1 polymer ?
#
loop_
_entity_poly.entity_id
_entity_poly.type
_entity_poly.pdbx_seq_one_letter_code
_entity_poly.pdbx_strand_id
1 'polypeptide(L)'
;MPSNICSVSRALCLRKGAVSTLNDWMIIIFLTLIPGIAMPIGASFAGLERIRPRWFESEVRHSVIAFGGGALLAAVALVLVPEGVKNLDPLLIAVCFMSGAAAFLLLDVLLAAKATPASQLVAMLSDFVPEALALGATFAVSKASGVLLAGIIALQNLPEGFNACGEVTSSTHYRVSQVVGAFTLMALLGPIAGLTGYFVLSDFSELVSAISLFAAGGILYLIFQDIAPQAKLEKHWAPPLGAVAGFLLGVMGKVAVGA
;
A
#
# COMPACT_ATOMS: atom_id res chain seq x y z
N MET A 1 -5.72 -41.14 38.94
CA MET A 1 -4.93 -39.92 38.72
C MET A 1 -4.63 -39.74 37.24
N PRO A 2 -5.50 -39.07 36.47
CA PRO A 2 -5.10 -38.50 35.18
C PRO A 2 -5.63 -37.06 34.91
N SER A 3 -5.97 -36.27 35.93
CA SER A 3 -6.58 -34.94 35.74
C SER A 3 -5.61 -33.77 35.59
N ASN A 4 -4.32 -33.93 35.91
CA ASN A 4 -3.35 -32.84 35.91
C ASN A 4 -2.61 -32.62 34.57
N ILE A 5 -2.57 -33.61 33.68
CA ILE A 5 -1.85 -33.50 32.41
C ILE A 5 -2.67 -32.61 31.41
N CYS A 6 -4.00 -32.69 31.46
CA CYS A 6 -4.86 -31.92 30.57
C CYS A 6 -4.88 -30.41 30.92
N SER A 7 -4.75 -30.04 32.19
CA SER A 7 -4.73 -28.65 32.64
C SER A 7 -3.40 -27.95 32.28
N VAL A 8 -2.29 -28.67 32.41
CA VAL A 8 -0.95 -28.15 32.05
C VAL A 8 -0.82 -27.97 30.53
N SER A 9 -1.35 -28.94 29.74
CA SER A 9 -1.37 -28.84 28.28
C SER A 9 -2.24 -27.68 27.79
N ARG A 10 -3.39 -27.43 28.42
CA ARG A 10 -4.27 -26.31 28.12
C ARG A 10 -3.65 -24.95 28.47
N ALA A 11 -2.97 -24.86 29.63
CA ALA A 11 -2.25 -23.66 30.05
C ALA A 11 -1.03 -23.37 29.14
N LEU A 12 -0.33 -24.41 28.66
CA LEU A 12 0.77 -24.27 27.70
C LEU A 12 0.27 -23.84 26.30
N CYS A 13 -0.88 -24.38 25.89
CA CYS A 13 -1.51 -24.02 24.61
C CYS A 13 -2.01 -22.55 24.63
N LEU A 14 -2.65 -22.12 25.72
CA LEU A 14 -3.05 -20.74 25.94
C LEU A 14 -1.87 -19.77 26.07
N ARG A 15 -0.77 -20.21 26.71
CA ARG A 15 0.44 -19.39 26.83
C ARG A 15 1.20 -19.27 25.50
N LYS A 16 1.24 -20.35 24.70
CA LYS A 16 1.80 -20.27 23.33
C LYS A 16 0.94 -19.39 22.41
N GLY A 17 -0.38 -19.47 22.49
CA GLY A 17 -1.30 -18.59 21.77
C GLY A 17 -1.11 -17.14 22.17
N ALA A 18 -1.03 -16.83 23.48
CA ALA A 18 -0.85 -15.47 23.98
C ALA A 18 0.52 -14.89 23.62
N VAL A 19 1.60 -15.69 23.65
CA VAL A 19 2.95 -15.24 23.27
C VAL A 19 3.05 -15.04 21.76
N SER A 20 2.37 -15.85 20.93
CA SER A 20 2.34 -15.64 19.47
C SER A 20 1.55 -14.39 19.11
N THR A 21 0.44 -14.12 19.79
CA THR A 21 -0.37 -12.92 19.55
C THR A 21 0.34 -11.63 19.98
N LEU A 22 1.07 -11.64 21.12
CA LEU A 22 1.87 -10.51 21.56
C LEU A 22 2.99 -10.17 20.58
N ASN A 23 3.56 -11.17 19.91
CA ASN A 23 4.61 -10.94 18.91
C ASN A 23 4.00 -10.47 17.56
N ASP A 24 2.84 -10.98 17.18
CA ASP A 24 2.21 -10.69 15.90
C ASP A 24 1.73 -9.23 15.79
N TRP A 25 1.13 -8.63 16.82
CA TRP A 25 0.72 -7.23 16.78
C TRP A 25 1.91 -6.26 16.69
N MET A 26 3.05 -6.60 17.34
CA MET A 26 4.28 -5.82 17.18
C MET A 26 4.80 -5.90 15.74
N ILE A 27 4.78 -7.10 15.13
CA ILE A 27 5.18 -7.28 13.74
C ILE A 27 4.31 -6.45 12.82
N ILE A 28 2.99 -6.39 13.03
CA ILE A 28 2.07 -5.58 12.21
C ILE A 28 2.37 -4.09 12.34
N ILE A 29 2.65 -3.60 13.55
CA ILE A 29 3.08 -2.21 13.73
C ILE A 29 4.29 -1.90 12.85
N PHE A 30 5.31 -2.76 12.87
CA PHE A 30 6.49 -2.57 12.02
C PHE A 30 6.16 -2.71 10.53
N LEU A 31 5.39 -3.73 10.13
CA LEU A 31 5.04 -3.97 8.74
C LEU A 31 4.20 -2.85 8.13
N THR A 32 3.38 -2.16 8.91
CA THR A 32 2.58 -1.02 8.44
C THR A 32 3.30 0.32 8.59
N LEU A 33 4.23 0.42 9.54
CA LEU A 33 5.07 1.61 9.70
C LEU A 33 6.10 1.74 8.57
N ILE A 34 6.67 0.64 8.09
CA ILE A 34 7.66 0.65 6.99
C ILE A 34 7.08 1.29 5.72
N PRO A 35 5.92 0.86 5.18
CA PRO A 35 5.27 1.56 4.08
C PRO A 35 4.96 3.03 4.38
N GLY A 36 4.49 3.32 5.59
CA GLY A 36 4.21 4.69 5.99
C GLY A 36 5.44 5.59 5.97
N ILE A 37 6.58 5.11 6.46
CA ILE A 37 7.86 5.86 6.48
C ILE A 37 8.45 5.99 5.07
N ALA A 38 8.13 5.11 4.13
CA ALA A 38 8.58 5.22 2.75
C ALA A 38 8.13 6.54 2.09
N MET A 39 6.92 7.04 2.41
CA MET A 39 6.41 8.32 1.90
C MET A 39 7.30 9.52 2.30
N PRO A 40 7.58 9.80 3.59
CA PRO A 40 8.45 10.92 3.96
C PRO A 40 9.90 10.74 3.50
N ILE A 41 10.39 9.50 3.35
CA ILE A 41 11.69 9.23 2.73
C ILE A 41 11.67 9.66 1.27
N GLY A 42 10.67 9.22 0.48
CA GLY A 42 10.49 9.63 -0.91
C GLY A 42 10.39 11.16 -1.05
N ALA A 43 9.58 11.80 -0.21
CA ALA A 43 9.44 13.26 -0.15
C ALA A 43 10.78 13.97 0.14
N SER A 44 11.62 13.40 0.99
CA SER A 44 12.94 13.96 1.30
C SER A 44 13.87 13.96 0.08
N PHE A 45 13.79 12.94 -0.77
CA PHE A 45 14.54 12.89 -2.03
C PHE A 45 14.10 13.94 -3.05
N ALA A 46 12.83 14.34 -3.05
CA ALA A 46 12.35 15.43 -3.90
C ALA A 46 13.05 16.76 -3.61
N GLY A 47 13.47 16.98 -2.36
CA GLY A 47 14.26 18.16 -1.99
C GLY A 47 15.70 18.18 -2.53
N LEU A 48 16.26 17.01 -2.84
CA LEU A 48 17.62 16.86 -3.35
C LEU A 48 17.69 16.98 -4.88
N GLU A 49 16.56 16.85 -5.57
CA GLU A 49 16.48 16.81 -7.05
C GLU A 49 16.85 18.16 -7.71
N ARG A 50 16.76 19.28 -7.01
CA ARG A 50 17.02 20.63 -7.54
C ARG A 50 18.44 20.88 -8.08
N ILE A 51 19.34 19.88 -8.07
CA ILE A 51 20.77 20.01 -8.34
C ILE A 51 21.19 19.37 -9.68
N ARG A 52 20.28 18.73 -10.45
CA ARG A 52 20.65 17.91 -11.63
C ARG A 52 20.15 18.45 -12.97
N PRO A 53 20.74 18.03 -14.13
CA PRO A 53 20.31 18.46 -15.47
C PRO A 53 18.87 18.03 -15.77
N ARG A 54 18.06 18.92 -16.34
CA ARG A 54 16.62 18.73 -16.59
C ARG A 54 16.22 17.45 -17.35
N TRP A 55 17.03 17.00 -18.31
CA TRP A 55 16.72 15.81 -19.13
C TRP A 55 16.84 14.51 -18.31
N PHE A 56 17.88 14.40 -17.49
CA PHE A 56 18.11 13.25 -16.62
C PHE A 56 17.04 13.19 -15.51
N GLU A 57 16.70 14.34 -14.97
CA GLU A 57 15.63 14.52 -13.98
C GLU A 57 14.29 14.02 -14.53
N SER A 58 13.91 14.41 -15.75
CA SER A 58 12.65 14.02 -16.38
C SER A 58 12.56 12.50 -16.59
N GLU A 59 13.58 11.88 -17.19
CA GLU A 59 13.54 10.44 -17.51
C GLU A 59 13.57 9.56 -16.27
N VAL A 60 14.40 9.89 -15.29
CA VAL A 60 14.46 9.18 -14.02
C VAL A 60 13.15 9.31 -13.25
N ARG A 61 12.57 10.51 -13.17
CA ARG A 61 11.27 10.73 -12.51
C ARG A 61 10.17 9.87 -13.11
N HIS A 62 10.00 9.88 -14.44
CA HIS A 62 8.98 9.09 -15.11
C HIS A 62 9.23 7.58 -14.95
N SER A 63 10.49 7.15 -14.94
CA SER A 63 10.86 5.75 -14.70
C SER A 63 10.56 5.31 -13.26
N VAL A 64 10.77 6.19 -12.28
CA VAL A 64 10.45 5.93 -10.87
C VAL A 64 8.93 5.86 -10.65
N ILE A 65 8.15 6.76 -11.27
CA ILE A 65 6.68 6.72 -11.25
C ILE A 65 6.18 5.42 -11.89
N ALA A 66 6.70 5.07 -13.06
CA ALA A 66 6.36 3.83 -13.75
C ALA A 66 6.69 2.59 -12.91
N PHE A 67 7.84 2.58 -12.22
CA PHE A 67 8.24 1.52 -11.30
C PHE A 67 7.24 1.34 -10.16
N GLY A 68 6.81 2.45 -9.54
CA GLY A 68 5.74 2.43 -8.51
C GLY A 68 4.45 1.81 -9.03
N GLY A 69 4.00 2.23 -10.23
CA GLY A 69 2.82 1.66 -10.88
C GLY A 69 2.94 0.17 -11.17
N GLY A 70 4.13 -0.30 -11.58
CA GLY A 70 4.42 -1.72 -11.76
C GLY A 70 4.35 -2.51 -10.45
N ALA A 71 4.89 -1.95 -9.36
CA ALA A 71 4.80 -2.55 -8.02
C ALA A 71 3.35 -2.64 -7.54
N LEU A 72 2.55 -1.57 -7.71
CA LEU A 72 1.11 -1.56 -7.44
C LEU A 72 0.35 -2.64 -8.22
N LEU A 73 0.63 -2.75 -9.52
CA LEU A 73 0.02 -3.79 -10.34
C LEU A 73 0.36 -5.19 -9.84
N ALA A 74 1.59 -5.39 -9.35
CA ALA A 74 1.99 -6.66 -8.71
C ALA A 74 1.23 -6.90 -7.39
N ALA A 75 1.00 -5.88 -6.55
CA ALA A 75 0.17 -5.99 -5.35
C ALA A 75 -1.26 -6.45 -5.68
N VAL A 76 -1.88 -5.81 -6.67
CA VAL A 76 -3.22 -6.18 -7.15
C VAL A 76 -3.25 -7.61 -7.67
N ALA A 77 -2.35 -7.94 -8.61
CA ALA A 77 -2.39 -9.22 -9.33
C ALA A 77 -1.92 -10.41 -8.48
N LEU A 78 -0.97 -10.20 -7.59
CA LEU A 78 -0.29 -11.29 -6.89
C LEU A 78 -0.74 -11.49 -5.45
N VAL A 79 -1.35 -10.47 -4.83
CA VAL A 79 -1.78 -10.52 -3.43
C VAL A 79 -3.27 -10.21 -3.28
N LEU A 80 -3.72 -9.01 -3.61
CA LEU A 80 -5.07 -8.56 -3.26
C LEU A 80 -6.17 -9.34 -4.00
N VAL A 81 -6.05 -9.54 -5.31
CA VAL A 81 -7.03 -10.32 -6.08
C VAL A 81 -7.03 -11.79 -5.67
N PRO A 82 -5.88 -12.49 -5.60
CA PRO A 82 -5.86 -13.88 -5.12
C PRO A 82 -6.44 -14.09 -3.71
N GLU A 83 -6.22 -13.15 -2.78
CA GLU A 83 -6.83 -13.22 -1.44
C GLU A 83 -8.33 -12.89 -1.49
N GLY A 84 -8.71 -11.91 -2.29
CA GLY A 84 -10.07 -11.43 -2.40
C GLY A 84 -11.07 -12.42 -3.00
N VAL A 85 -10.63 -13.28 -3.93
CA VAL A 85 -11.51 -14.25 -4.60
C VAL A 85 -11.76 -15.55 -3.81
N LYS A 86 -11.09 -15.74 -2.66
CA LYS A 86 -11.13 -17.02 -1.92
C LYS A 86 -12.48 -17.33 -1.29
N ASN A 87 -13.17 -16.32 -0.75
CA ASN A 87 -14.31 -16.50 0.14
C ASN A 87 -15.58 -15.80 -0.37
N LEU A 88 -15.62 -15.35 -1.61
CA LEU A 88 -16.78 -14.65 -2.18
C LEU A 88 -17.27 -15.34 -3.45
N ASP A 89 -18.56 -15.22 -3.70
CA ASP A 89 -19.15 -15.65 -4.96
C ASP A 89 -18.81 -14.68 -6.11
N PRO A 90 -18.93 -15.11 -7.39
CA PRO A 90 -18.53 -14.29 -8.55
C PRO A 90 -19.24 -12.92 -8.65
N LEU A 91 -20.48 -12.83 -8.19
CA LEU A 91 -21.22 -11.55 -8.22
C LEU A 91 -20.67 -10.57 -7.19
N LEU A 92 -20.43 -11.04 -5.96
CA LEU A 92 -19.83 -10.23 -4.90
C LEU A 92 -18.40 -9.79 -5.26
N ILE A 93 -17.61 -10.68 -5.88
CA ILE A 93 -16.29 -10.33 -6.42
C ILE A 93 -16.39 -9.13 -7.36
N ALA A 94 -17.28 -9.20 -8.36
CA ALA A 94 -17.49 -8.12 -9.32
C ALA A 94 -17.96 -6.83 -8.65
N VAL A 95 -18.93 -6.93 -7.73
CA VAL A 95 -19.48 -5.76 -7.02
C VAL A 95 -18.42 -5.10 -6.13
N CYS A 96 -17.66 -5.87 -5.33
CA CYS A 96 -16.63 -5.33 -4.45
C CYS A 96 -15.51 -4.64 -5.27
N PHE A 97 -15.04 -5.29 -6.33
CA PHE A 97 -13.99 -4.75 -7.18
C PHE A 97 -14.44 -3.46 -7.89
N MET A 98 -15.61 -3.46 -8.50
CA MET A 98 -16.14 -2.27 -9.18
C MET A 98 -16.52 -1.15 -8.22
N SER A 99 -17.00 -1.48 -7.01
CA SER A 99 -17.28 -0.45 -5.99
C SER A 99 -16.02 0.27 -5.52
N GLY A 100 -14.89 -0.45 -5.42
CA GLY A 100 -13.59 0.15 -5.14
C GLY A 100 -13.19 1.15 -6.24
N ALA A 101 -13.20 0.73 -7.49
CA ALA A 101 -12.91 1.60 -8.63
C ALA A 101 -13.85 2.83 -8.68
N ALA A 102 -15.15 2.64 -8.43
CA ALA A 102 -16.13 3.72 -8.41
C ALA A 102 -15.92 4.69 -7.23
N ALA A 103 -15.54 4.18 -6.07
CA ALA A 103 -15.24 5.01 -4.90
C ALA A 103 -14.02 5.91 -5.14
N PHE A 104 -12.96 5.37 -5.73
CA PHE A 104 -11.76 6.14 -6.06
C PHE A 104 -12.01 7.13 -7.21
N LEU A 105 -12.80 6.76 -8.24
CA LEU A 105 -13.27 7.69 -9.25
C LEU A 105 -14.03 8.87 -8.61
N LEU A 106 -14.98 8.57 -7.71
CA LEU A 106 -15.75 9.62 -7.05
C LEU A 106 -14.86 10.53 -6.21
N LEU A 107 -13.93 9.95 -5.48
CA LEU A 107 -12.95 10.69 -4.69
C LEU A 107 -12.11 11.61 -5.57
N ASP A 108 -11.57 11.09 -6.67
CA ASP A 108 -10.75 11.85 -7.62
C ASP A 108 -11.53 13.06 -8.18
N VAL A 109 -12.78 12.85 -8.64
CA VAL A 109 -13.66 13.92 -9.11
C VAL A 109 -13.91 14.98 -8.01
N LEU A 110 -14.13 14.55 -6.76
CA LEU A 110 -14.37 15.47 -5.65
C LEU A 110 -13.10 16.27 -5.28
N LEU A 111 -11.93 15.64 -5.36
CA LEU A 111 -10.65 16.28 -5.07
C LEU A 111 -10.23 17.24 -6.20
N ALA A 112 -10.41 16.83 -7.45
CA ALA A 112 -10.15 17.68 -8.62
C ALA A 112 -10.99 18.96 -8.62
N ALA A 113 -12.24 18.89 -8.15
CA ALA A 113 -13.11 20.05 -8.02
C ALA A 113 -12.60 21.08 -6.99
N LYS A 114 -11.78 20.69 -6.03
CA LYS A 114 -11.27 21.56 -4.96
C LYS A 114 -9.84 22.05 -5.18
N ALA A 115 -9.03 21.33 -5.94
CA ALA A 115 -7.64 21.65 -6.33
C ALA A 115 -6.81 22.36 -5.23
N THR A 116 -6.80 21.81 -4.00
CA THR A 116 -6.07 22.38 -2.87
C THR A 116 -4.88 21.47 -2.48
N PRO A 117 -3.85 22.00 -1.79
CA PRO A 117 -2.77 21.16 -1.25
C PRO A 117 -3.27 20.05 -0.32
N ALA A 118 -4.40 20.30 0.37
CA ALA A 118 -5.05 19.31 1.19
C ALA A 118 -5.62 18.15 0.36
N SER A 119 -6.01 18.38 -0.90
CA SER A 119 -6.51 17.35 -1.81
C SER A 119 -5.47 16.26 -2.04
N GLN A 120 -4.20 16.64 -2.24
CA GLN A 120 -3.10 15.70 -2.43
C GLN A 120 -2.87 14.82 -1.19
N LEU A 121 -2.91 15.43 0.00
CA LEU A 121 -2.78 14.69 1.25
C LEU A 121 -3.96 13.72 1.46
N VAL A 122 -5.18 14.15 1.10
CA VAL A 122 -6.37 13.31 1.19
C VAL A 122 -6.30 12.16 0.19
N ALA A 123 -5.84 12.39 -1.03
CA ALA A 123 -5.63 11.33 -2.03
C ALA A 123 -4.68 10.27 -1.47
N MET A 124 -3.49 10.66 -1.01
CA MET A 124 -2.51 9.72 -0.43
C MET A 124 -3.07 8.94 0.78
N LEU A 125 -3.85 9.60 1.65
CA LEU A 125 -4.49 8.91 2.79
C LEU A 125 -5.55 7.91 2.34
N SER A 126 -6.27 8.23 1.28
CA SER A 126 -7.32 7.38 0.72
C SER A 126 -6.78 6.08 0.13
N ASP A 127 -5.52 6.09 -0.30
CA ASP A 127 -4.80 4.89 -0.74
C ASP A 127 -4.18 4.16 0.45
N PHE A 128 -3.41 4.86 1.24
CA PHE A 128 -2.60 4.27 2.31
C PHE A 128 -3.44 3.60 3.40
N VAL A 129 -4.57 4.20 3.82
CA VAL A 129 -5.38 3.65 4.92
C VAL A 129 -6.06 2.32 4.54
N PRO A 130 -6.75 2.18 3.40
CA PRO A 130 -7.26 0.88 2.95
C PRO A 130 -6.17 -0.17 2.73
N GLU A 131 -5.01 0.21 2.19
CA GLU A 131 -3.88 -0.69 2.01
C GLU A 131 -3.34 -1.21 3.35
N ALA A 132 -3.18 -0.34 4.34
CA ALA A 132 -2.74 -0.73 5.67
C ALA A 132 -3.76 -1.62 6.39
N LEU A 133 -5.07 -1.37 6.21
CA LEU A 133 -6.15 -2.25 6.67
C LEU A 133 -6.06 -3.63 6.02
N ALA A 134 -5.96 -3.67 4.69
CA ALA A 134 -5.82 -4.91 3.92
C ALA A 134 -4.55 -5.68 4.32
N LEU A 135 -3.44 -4.97 4.55
CA LEU A 135 -2.19 -5.55 5.03
C LEU A 135 -2.37 -6.26 6.38
N GLY A 136 -2.99 -5.60 7.36
CA GLY A 136 -3.24 -6.18 8.68
C GLY A 136 -4.14 -7.42 8.61
N ALA A 137 -5.22 -7.34 7.83
CA ALA A 137 -6.15 -8.44 7.61
C ALA A 137 -5.47 -9.62 6.87
N THR A 138 -4.72 -9.34 5.81
CA THR A 138 -3.97 -10.35 5.04
C THR A 138 -2.91 -11.04 5.90
N PHE A 139 -2.19 -10.28 6.73
CA PHE A 139 -1.19 -10.85 7.64
C PHE A 139 -1.81 -11.82 8.66
N ALA A 140 -3.02 -11.53 9.14
CA ALA A 140 -3.73 -12.42 10.06
C ALA A 140 -4.05 -13.78 9.43
N VAL A 141 -4.39 -13.81 8.13
CA VAL A 141 -4.70 -15.02 7.38
C VAL A 141 -3.44 -15.72 6.87
N SER A 142 -2.49 -14.95 6.33
CA SER A 142 -1.23 -15.42 5.74
C SER A 142 -0.10 -14.44 6.06
N LYS A 143 0.77 -14.82 7.00
CA LYS A 143 1.94 -14.00 7.36
C LYS A 143 2.84 -13.73 6.16
N ALA A 144 3.01 -14.73 5.28
CA ALA A 144 3.80 -14.62 4.06
C ALA A 144 3.23 -13.55 3.10
N SER A 145 1.93 -13.62 2.82
CA SER A 145 1.24 -12.64 1.97
C SER A 145 1.26 -11.23 2.59
N GLY A 146 1.11 -11.13 3.92
CA GLY A 146 1.20 -9.85 4.62
C GLY A 146 2.58 -9.21 4.53
N VAL A 147 3.66 -9.97 4.72
CA VAL A 147 5.04 -9.48 4.56
C VAL A 147 5.31 -9.05 3.13
N LEU A 148 4.86 -9.83 2.14
CA LEU A 148 4.98 -9.48 0.73
C LEU A 148 4.24 -8.17 0.42
N LEU A 149 3.00 -8.03 0.88
CA LEU A 149 2.19 -6.84 0.67
C LEU A 149 2.86 -5.61 1.31
N ALA A 150 3.37 -5.72 2.54
CA ALA A 150 4.11 -4.64 3.19
C ALA A 150 5.32 -4.17 2.38
N GLY A 151 6.09 -5.12 1.84
CA GLY A 151 7.24 -4.81 0.98
C GLY A 151 6.84 -4.09 -0.30
N ILE A 152 5.77 -4.54 -0.96
CA ILE A 152 5.28 -3.92 -2.19
C ILE A 152 4.74 -2.51 -1.91
N ILE A 153 3.93 -2.32 -0.85
CA ILE A 153 3.40 -1.01 -0.45
C ILE A 153 4.55 -0.05 -0.10
N ALA A 154 5.60 -0.51 0.60
CA ALA A 154 6.75 0.33 0.89
C ALA A 154 7.48 0.80 -0.37
N LEU A 155 7.63 -0.10 -1.34
CA LEU A 155 8.31 0.20 -2.61
C LEU A 155 7.54 1.20 -3.48
N GLN A 156 6.20 1.13 -3.49
CA GLN A 156 5.37 2.09 -4.24
C GLN A 156 5.26 3.45 -3.53
N ASN A 157 5.15 3.45 -2.20
CA ASN A 157 5.01 4.69 -1.42
C ASN A 157 6.24 5.59 -1.51
N LEU A 158 7.41 5.02 -1.80
CA LEU A 158 8.64 5.80 -1.96
C LEU A 158 8.58 6.73 -3.19
N PRO A 159 8.33 6.24 -4.44
CA PRO A 159 8.12 7.11 -5.59
C PRO A 159 6.88 7.99 -5.48
N GLU A 160 5.82 7.52 -4.84
CA GLU A 160 4.61 8.28 -4.63
C GLU A 160 4.85 9.48 -3.72
N GLY A 161 5.50 9.30 -2.57
CA GLY A 161 5.89 10.39 -1.68
C GLY A 161 6.82 11.39 -2.33
N PHE A 162 7.75 10.92 -3.18
CA PHE A 162 8.62 11.77 -4.00
C PHE A 162 7.81 12.64 -4.96
N ASN A 163 6.89 12.04 -5.72
CA ASN A 163 6.07 12.75 -6.71
C ASN A 163 5.12 13.74 -6.04
N ALA A 164 4.39 13.31 -5.02
CA ALA A 164 3.45 14.16 -4.27
C ALA A 164 4.15 15.35 -3.61
N CYS A 165 5.36 15.18 -3.07
CA CYS A 165 6.14 16.30 -2.54
C CYS A 165 6.53 17.29 -3.63
N GLY A 166 6.96 16.82 -4.80
CA GLY A 166 7.26 17.66 -5.95
C GLY A 166 6.04 18.48 -6.41
N GLU A 167 4.88 17.84 -6.47
CA GLU A 167 3.63 18.49 -6.89
C GLU A 167 3.14 19.52 -5.87
N VAL A 168 3.10 19.18 -4.58
CA VAL A 168 2.69 20.12 -3.51
C VAL A 168 3.63 21.33 -3.46
N THR A 169 4.94 21.12 -3.52
CA THR A 169 5.91 22.22 -3.43
C THR A 169 5.98 23.09 -4.70
N SER A 170 5.59 22.57 -5.86
CA SER A 170 5.53 23.35 -7.11
C SER A 170 4.24 24.17 -7.23
N SER A 171 3.14 23.68 -6.65
CA SER A 171 1.81 24.32 -6.72
C SER A 171 1.49 25.22 -5.53
N THR A 172 2.32 25.22 -4.48
CA THR A 172 2.08 25.95 -3.24
C THR A 172 3.33 26.61 -2.67
N HIS A 173 3.18 27.34 -1.55
CA HIS A 173 4.29 27.93 -0.80
C HIS A 173 4.87 27.00 0.29
N TYR A 174 4.41 25.73 0.36
CA TYR A 174 4.93 24.80 1.34
C TYR A 174 6.38 24.39 1.05
N ARG A 175 7.15 24.28 2.14
CA ARG A 175 8.53 23.79 2.07
C ARG A 175 8.55 22.27 2.11
N VAL A 176 9.54 21.65 1.50
CA VAL A 176 9.76 20.19 1.55
C VAL A 176 9.69 19.66 2.98
N SER A 177 10.30 20.36 3.96
CA SER A 177 10.27 19.94 5.37
C SER A 177 8.86 19.89 5.98
N GLN A 178 7.95 20.76 5.54
CA GLN A 178 6.56 20.75 6.00
C GLN A 178 5.78 19.57 5.40
N VAL A 179 6.02 19.26 4.13
CA VAL A 179 5.43 18.10 3.44
C VAL A 179 5.95 16.80 4.06
N VAL A 180 7.25 16.69 4.29
CA VAL A 180 7.87 15.55 4.99
C VAL A 180 7.29 15.38 6.39
N GLY A 181 7.09 16.47 7.14
CA GLY A 181 6.43 16.44 8.45
C GLY A 181 4.99 15.92 8.39
N ALA A 182 4.21 16.39 7.40
CA ALA A 182 2.84 15.90 7.20
C ALA A 182 2.82 14.39 6.86
N PHE A 183 3.68 13.92 5.95
CA PHE A 183 3.77 12.50 5.60
C PHE A 183 4.25 11.65 6.78
N THR A 184 5.13 12.19 7.64
CA THR A 184 5.55 11.49 8.85
C THR A 184 4.39 11.30 9.83
N LEU A 185 3.51 12.29 9.96
CA LEU A 185 2.28 12.15 10.77
C LEU A 185 1.30 11.15 10.14
N MET A 186 1.15 11.18 8.81
CA MET A 186 0.32 10.21 8.07
C MET A 186 0.82 8.78 8.26
N ALA A 187 2.13 8.56 8.29
CA ALA A 187 2.73 7.24 8.52
C ALA A 187 2.24 6.57 9.81
N LEU A 188 1.90 7.34 10.84
CA LEU A 188 1.38 6.83 12.12
C LEU A 188 -0.04 6.23 12.00
N LEU A 189 -0.78 6.57 10.95
CA LEU A 189 -2.09 5.95 10.67
C LEU A 189 -1.96 4.51 10.18
N GLY A 190 -0.82 4.14 9.59
CA GLY A 190 -0.53 2.78 9.15
C GLY A 190 -0.69 1.74 10.27
N PRO A 191 0.01 1.86 11.40
CA PRO A 191 -0.17 0.97 12.55
C PRO A 191 -1.61 0.93 13.07
N ILE A 192 -2.32 2.04 13.11
CA ILE A 192 -3.72 2.09 13.57
C ILE A 192 -4.62 1.29 12.62
N ALA A 193 -4.51 1.55 11.33
CA ALA A 193 -5.26 0.83 10.30
C ALA A 193 -4.88 -0.66 10.26
N GLY A 194 -3.58 -0.99 10.29
CA GLY A 194 -3.10 -2.36 10.28
C GLY A 194 -3.54 -3.18 11.49
N LEU A 195 -3.49 -2.62 12.69
CA LEU A 195 -4.02 -3.28 13.90
C LEU A 195 -5.53 -3.46 13.82
N THR A 196 -6.26 -2.48 13.27
CA THR A 196 -7.71 -2.61 13.03
C THR A 196 -7.98 -3.76 12.05
N GLY A 197 -7.24 -3.84 10.94
CA GLY A 197 -7.31 -4.95 9.98
C GLY A 197 -7.05 -6.30 10.65
N TYR A 198 -6.03 -6.38 11.46
CA TYR A 198 -5.63 -7.61 12.14
C TYR A 198 -6.64 -8.07 13.19
N PHE A 199 -7.05 -7.19 14.11
CA PHE A 199 -7.89 -7.59 15.25
C PHE A 199 -9.38 -7.62 14.97
N VAL A 200 -9.86 -6.75 14.07
CA VAL A 200 -11.30 -6.59 13.82
C VAL A 200 -11.74 -7.39 12.59
N LEU A 201 -10.91 -7.43 11.56
CA LEU A 201 -11.32 -8.01 10.28
C LEU A 201 -10.89 -9.47 10.12
N SER A 202 -9.87 -9.95 10.83
CA SER A 202 -9.31 -11.30 10.66
C SER A 202 -10.33 -12.43 10.89
N ASP A 203 -11.30 -12.23 11.78
CA ASP A 203 -12.32 -13.23 12.08
C ASP A 203 -13.45 -13.28 11.01
N PHE A 204 -13.46 -12.33 10.08
CA PHE A 204 -14.47 -12.19 9.03
C PHE A 204 -13.84 -12.40 7.65
N SER A 205 -13.59 -13.64 7.27
CA SER A 205 -12.89 -13.99 6.02
C SER A 205 -13.54 -13.40 4.75
N GLU A 206 -14.87 -13.34 4.70
CA GLU A 206 -15.61 -12.72 3.60
C GLU A 206 -15.38 -11.22 3.56
N LEU A 207 -15.35 -10.55 4.73
CA LEU A 207 -15.09 -9.11 4.80
C LEU A 207 -13.65 -8.77 4.41
N VAL A 208 -12.67 -9.59 4.80
CA VAL A 208 -11.27 -9.47 4.36
C VAL A 208 -11.18 -9.59 2.84
N SER A 209 -11.85 -10.59 2.26
CA SER A 209 -11.92 -10.78 0.81
C SER A 209 -12.57 -9.59 0.11
N ALA A 210 -13.67 -9.05 0.65
CA ALA A 210 -14.35 -7.87 0.10
C ALA A 210 -13.48 -6.61 0.14
N ILE A 211 -12.78 -6.36 1.25
CA ILE A 211 -11.86 -5.21 1.40
C ILE A 211 -10.66 -5.35 0.45
N SER A 212 -10.11 -6.56 0.31
CA SER A 212 -9.00 -6.81 -0.62
C SER A 212 -9.38 -6.52 -2.07
N LEU A 213 -10.60 -6.93 -2.49
CA LEU A 213 -11.11 -6.65 -3.84
C LEU A 213 -11.46 -5.17 -4.02
N PHE A 214 -12.04 -4.53 -3.00
CA PHE A 214 -12.30 -3.10 -3.02
C PHE A 214 -11.00 -2.30 -3.21
N ALA A 215 -9.98 -2.60 -2.41
CA ALA A 215 -8.67 -1.98 -2.54
C ALA A 215 -8.05 -2.25 -3.92
N ALA A 216 -8.11 -3.50 -4.40
CA ALA A 216 -7.60 -3.88 -5.73
C ALA A 216 -8.26 -3.09 -6.86
N GLY A 217 -9.59 -2.90 -6.81
CA GLY A 217 -10.32 -2.10 -7.79
C GLY A 217 -9.93 -0.62 -7.76
N GLY A 218 -9.82 -0.04 -6.57
CA GLY A 218 -9.39 1.34 -6.37
C GLY A 218 -7.96 1.59 -6.87
N ILE A 219 -7.03 0.72 -6.46
CA ILE A 219 -5.62 0.80 -6.90
C ILE A 219 -5.51 0.66 -8.42
N LEU A 220 -6.25 -0.26 -9.03
CA LEU A 220 -6.22 -0.43 -10.47
C LEU A 220 -6.75 0.83 -11.19
N TYR A 221 -7.80 1.47 -10.66
CA TYR A 221 -8.28 2.76 -11.16
C TYR A 221 -7.16 3.81 -11.12
N LEU A 222 -6.47 3.99 -9.98
CA LEU A 222 -5.39 4.97 -9.83
C LEU A 222 -4.21 4.71 -10.75
N ILE A 223 -3.83 3.44 -10.96
CA ILE A 223 -2.75 3.10 -11.90
C ILE A 223 -3.05 3.68 -13.28
N PHE A 224 -4.28 3.56 -13.78
CA PHE A 224 -4.64 4.03 -15.11
C PHE A 224 -5.01 5.51 -15.15
N GLN A 225 -5.58 6.06 -14.09
CA GLN A 225 -5.98 7.46 -14.01
C GLN A 225 -4.79 8.40 -13.79
N ASP A 226 -3.91 8.06 -12.87
CA ASP A 226 -2.85 8.95 -12.41
C ASP A 226 -1.45 8.50 -12.82
N ILE A 227 -1.10 7.23 -12.50
CA ILE A 227 0.28 6.77 -12.58
C ILE A 227 0.70 6.54 -14.03
N ALA A 228 -0.07 5.80 -14.82
CA ALA A 228 0.29 5.48 -16.20
C ALA A 228 0.36 6.71 -17.11
N PRO A 229 -0.55 7.71 -17.02
CA PRO A 229 -0.41 8.96 -17.76
C PRO A 229 0.82 9.78 -17.35
N GLN A 230 1.12 9.85 -16.05
CA GLN A 230 2.28 10.57 -15.53
C GLN A 230 3.61 9.86 -15.85
N ALA A 231 3.60 8.54 -15.98
CA ALA A 231 4.77 7.74 -16.34
C ALA A 231 5.15 7.87 -17.84
N LYS A 232 4.23 8.36 -18.68
CA LYS A 232 4.46 8.47 -20.12
C LYS A 232 5.43 9.62 -20.46
N LEU A 233 6.53 9.29 -21.12
CA LEU A 233 7.47 10.26 -21.66
C LEU A 233 7.64 10.03 -23.17
N GLU A 234 7.37 11.05 -24.00
CA GLU A 234 7.46 10.92 -25.44
C GLU A 234 8.87 10.63 -25.91
N LYS A 235 9.03 9.63 -26.81
CA LYS A 235 10.30 9.20 -27.40
C LYS A 235 11.35 8.65 -26.41
N HIS A 236 10.92 8.23 -25.22
CA HIS A 236 11.78 7.59 -24.24
C HIS A 236 11.28 6.16 -23.90
N TRP A 237 12.20 5.23 -23.72
CA TRP A 237 11.92 3.80 -23.53
C TRP A 237 12.13 3.32 -22.08
N ALA A 238 12.80 4.14 -21.25
CA ALA A 238 13.12 3.78 -19.87
C ALA A 238 11.87 3.67 -18.95
N PRO A 239 10.87 4.57 -19.01
CA PRO A 239 9.71 4.45 -18.13
C PRO A 239 8.95 3.12 -18.25
N PRO A 240 8.61 2.58 -19.44
CA PRO A 240 7.99 1.26 -19.56
C PRO A 240 8.82 0.13 -18.95
N LEU A 241 10.16 0.19 -19.06
CA LEU A 241 11.04 -0.76 -18.38
C LEU A 241 10.99 -0.60 -16.87
N GLY A 242 10.82 0.62 -16.36
CA GLY A 242 10.58 0.89 -14.95
C GLY A 242 9.34 0.13 -14.44
N ALA A 243 8.21 0.21 -15.15
CA ALA A 243 6.99 -0.52 -14.79
C ALA A 243 7.21 -2.04 -14.77
N VAL A 244 7.90 -2.58 -15.79
CA VAL A 244 8.25 -4.00 -15.83
C VAL A 244 9.14 -4.39 -14.65
N ALA A 245 10.13 -3.57 -14.30
CA ALA A 245 11.02 -3.82 -13.17
C ALA A 245 10.26 -3.79 -11.81
N GLY A 246 9.33 -2.85 -11.63
CA GLY A 246 8.48 -2.78 -10.44
C GLY A 246 7.59 -4.03 -10.30
N PHE A 247 6.95 -4.43 -11.38
CA PHE A 247 6.15 -5.67 -11.39
C PHE A 247 7.01 -6.90 -11.11
N LEU A 248 8.17 -7.02 -11.77
CA LEU A 248 9.10 -8.13 -11.56
C LEU A 248 9.56 -8.23 -10.11
N LEU A 249 9.80 -7.10 -9.45
CA LEU A 249 10.18 -7.09 -8.04
C LEU A 249 9.08 -7.70 -7.15
N GLY A 250 7.81 -7.39 -7.42
CA GLY A 250 6.67 -8.05 -6.76
C GLY A 250 6.60 -9.55 -7.02
N VAL A 251 6.86 -9.99 -8.26
CA VAL A 251 6.96 -11.41 -8.61
C VAL A 251 8.09 -12.10 -7.84
N MET A 252 9.27 -11.49 -7.81
CA MET A 252 10.42 -12.03 -7.06
C MET A 252 10.16 -12.06 -5.56
N GLY A 253 9.49 -11.04 -5.03
CA GLY A 253 9.03 -11.02 -3.64
C GLY A 253 8.09 -12.17 -3.33
N LYS A 254 7.10 -12.44 -4.20
CA LYS A 254 6.18 -13.57 -4.06
C LYS A 254 6.92 -14.91 -4.03
N VAL A 255 7.86 -15.11 -4.94
CA VAL A 255 8.68 -16.33 -4.98
C VAL A 255 9.54 -16.48 -3.72
N ALA A 256 10.15 -15.38 -3.24
CA ALA A 256 11.01 -15.40 -2.06
C ALA A 256 10.25 -15.70 -0.76
N VAL A 257 9.00 -15.26 -0.66
CA VAL A 257 8.16 -15.45 0.53
C VAL A 257 7.42 -16.80 0.48
N GLY A 258 7.42 -17.48 -0.67
CA GLY A 258 6.75 -18.79 -0.85
C GLY A 258 5.21 -18.71 -0.82
N ALA A 259 4.66 -17.55 -1.17
CA ALA A 259 3.23 -17.25 -1.11
C ALA A 259 2.52 -17.49 -2.46
#